data_629eb344c345504b508bca49c7430ec2
#
_entry.id   629eb344c345504b508bca49c7430ec2
#
_cell.length_a   1.000
_cell.length_b   1.000
_cell.length_c   1.000
_cell.angle_alpha   90.00
_cell.angle_beta   90.00
_cell.angle_gamma   90.00
#
_symmetry.space_group_name_H-M   'P 1'
#
loop_
_entity.id
_entity.type
_entity.pdbx_description
1 polymer ?
#
loop_
_entity_poly.entity_id
_entity_poly.type
_entity_poly.pdbx_seq_one_letter_code
_entity_poly.pdbx_strand_id
1 'polypeptide(L)'
;MDWMEQEQERGITITSAATTCFWRNHRINIIDTPGHVDFTVEVERSLRVLDGAIMVLCAVGGVQSQSVTVDRQMKRYRVPRIAFINKMDRTGADPQRVRRDMIEKLALNVVPIQLNMGAGEDFTGVIDLVTMRTIAFEGDSGEKVVRGEIPPVYVEPALKARAEMLDAISMYNDDLMELLMEDKPVGEAMIHETIALATINRDIVPLMMGAAFKNKGVQ
;
A
#
# COMPACT_ATOMS: atom_id res chain seq x y z
N MET A 1 -7.06 14.34 -8.90
CA MET A 1 -7.83 15.58 -8.59
C MET A 1 -8.44 16.09 -9.88
N ASP A 2 -9.70 15.76 -10.10
CA ASP A 2 -10.38 16.01 -11.38
C ASP A 2 -11.01 17.42 -11.34
N TRP A 3 -10.20 18.43 -11.63
CA TRP A 3 -10.62 19.85 -11.59
C TRP A 3 -11.09 20.37 -12.95
N MET A 4 -10.76 19.69 -14.04
CA MET A 4 -11.21 20.02 -15.39
C MET A 4 -12.56 19.37 -15.69
N GLU A 5 -13.44 20.09 -16.37
CA GLU A 5 -14.76 19.59 -16.77
C GLU A 5 -14.67 18.25 -17.55
N GLN A 6 -13.67 18.13 -18.44
CA GLN A 6 -13.40 16.92 -19.21
C GLN A 6 -12.94 15.73 -18.34
N GLU A 7 -12.25 15.99 -17.24
CA GLU A 7 -11.84 14.96 -16.28
C GLU A 7 -13.06 14.44 -15.50
N GLN A 8 -13.95 15.37 -15.09
CA GLN A 8 -15.18 15.04 -14.37
C GLN A 8 -16.15 14.25 -15.26
N GLU A 9 -16.32 14.66 -16.52
CA GLU A 9 -17.19 13.95 -17.48
C GLU A 9 -16.68 12.53 -17.81
N ARG A 10 -15.37 12.37 -17.95
CA ARG A 10 -14.76 11.07 -18.32
C ARG A 10 -14.43 10.20 -17.11
N GLY A 11 -14.41 10.77 -15.90
CA GLY A 11 -14.01 10.07 -14.66
C GLY A 11 -12.55 9.60 -14.68
N ILE A 12 -11.67 10.33 -15.39
CA ILE A 12 -10.23 10.04 -15.48
C ILE A 12 -9.43 11.32 -15.33
N THR A 13 -8.34 11.27 -14.58
CA THR A 13 -7.36 12.36 -14.50
C THR A 13 -6.60 12.47 -15.82
N ILE A 14 -6.55 13.67 -16.40
CA ILE A 14 -5.88 13.96 -17.67
C ILE A 14 -4.53 14.66 -17.42
N THR A 15 -4.54 15.64 -16.51
CA THR A 15 -3.38 16.48 -16.20
C THR A 15 -2.92 16.25 -14.78
N SER A 16 -1.61 16.20 -14.54
CA SER A 16 -1.07 16.11 -13.19
C SER A 16 -1.48 17.32 -12.36
N ALA A 17 -2.04 17.09 -11.20
CA ALA A 17 -2.44 18.13 -10.27
C ALA A 17 -1.60 18.05 -8.98
N ALA A 18 -1.18 19.19 -8.47
CA ALA A 18 -0.42 19.28 -7.22
C ALA A 18 -1.25 19.95 -6.12
N THR A 19 -1.20 19.39 -4.93
CA THR A 19 -1.77 20.00 -3.72
C THR A 19 -0.83 19.83 -2.55
N THR A 20 -1.02 20.66 -1.53
CA THR A 20 -0.20 20.62 -0.33
C THR A 20 -1.09 20.34 0.88
N CYS A 21 -0.65 19.44 1.74
CA CYS A 21 -1.23 19.25 3.06
C CYS A 21 -0.15 19.30 4.14
N PHE A 22 -0.58 19.43 5.39
CA PHE A 22 0.31 19.43 6.55
C PHE A 22 -0.10 18.29 7.49
N TRP A 23 0.91 17.52 7.95
CA TRP A 23 0.69 16.44 8.88
C TRP A 23 1.89 16.31 9.82
N ARG A 24 1.66 16.22 11.13
CA ARG A 24 2.71 16.12 12.18
C ARG A 24 3.90 17.08 11.95
N ASN A 25 3.62 18.36 11.70
CA ASN A 25 4.59 19.42 11.41
C ASN A 25 5.40 19.23 10.10
N HIS A 26 4.99 18.33 9.23
CA HIS A 26 5.57 18.15 7.91
C HIS A 26 4.65 18.75 6.85
N ARG A 27 5.25 19.42 5.88
CA ARG A 27 4.56 19.83 4.65
C ARG A 27 4.68 18.69 3.63
N ILE A 28 3.55 18.19 3.16
CA ILE A 28 3.46 17.12 2.19
C ILE A 28 2.88 17.69 0.91
N ASN A 29 3.66 17.64 -0.19
CA ASN A 29 3.19 18.00 -1.51
C ASN A 29 2.75 16.72 -2.23
N ILE A 30 1.47 16.66 -2.60
CA ILE A 30 0.90 15.51 -3.29
C ILE A 30 0.79 15.86 -4.76
N ILE A 31 1.35 15.02 -5.62
CA ILE A 31 1.20 15.10 -7.07
C ILE A 31 0.32 13.93 -7.50
N ASP A 32 -0.91 14.24 -7.90
CA ASP A 32 -1.83 13.27 -8.48
C ASP A 32 -1.52 13.12 -9.97
N THR A 33 -1.20 11.91 -10.42
CA THR A 33 -0.79 11.62 -11.79
C THR A 33 -1.84 10.81 -12.52
N PRO A 34 -2.08 11.10 -13.83
CA PRO A 34 -3.02 10.32 -14.61
C PRO A 34 -2.57 8.86 -14.73
N GLY A 35 -3.54 7.93 -14.61
CA GLY A 35 -3.29 6.50 -14.73
C GLY A 35 -3.38 5.95 -16.15
N HIS A 36 -3.66 6.78 -17.17
CA HIS A 36 -3.88 6.33 -18.54
C HIS A 36 -2.57 6.34 -19.36
N VAL A 37 -2.42 5.36 -20.27
CA VAL A 37 -1.20 5.18 -21.09
C VAL A 37 -0.84 6.38 -21.92
N ASP A 38 -1.81 7.16 -22.37
CA ASP A 38 -1.59 8.34 -23.21
C ASP A 38 -0.86 9.46 -22.47
N PHE A 39 -0.82 9.43 -21.15
CA PHE A 39 -0.25 10.47 -20.29
C PHE A 39 1.08 10.06 -19.62
N THR A 40 1.80 9.12 -20.20
CA THR A 40 3.09 8.62 -19.65
C THR A 40 4.14 9.71 -19.46
N VAL A 41 4.13 10.76 -20.30
CA VAL A 41 5.07 11.89 -20.20
C VAL A 41 4.80 12.72 -18.94
N GLU A 42 3.54 12.91 -18.55
CA GLU A 42 3.16 13.62 -17.32
C GLU A 42 3.61 12.84 -16.08
N VAL A 43 3.45 11.52 -16.10
CA VAL A 43 3.95 10.63 -15.04
C VAL A 43 5.47 10.73 -14.94
N GLU A 44 6.19 10.68 -16.07
CA GLU A 44 7.66 10.76 -16.09
C GLU A 44 8.19 12.10 -15.59
N ARG A 45 7.53 13.21 -15.90
CA ARG A 45 7.88 14.54 -15.37
C ARG A 45 7.71 14.60 -13.86
N SER A 46 6.60 14.05 -13.34
CA SER A 46 6.32 14.00 -11.93
C SER A 46 7.37 13.17 -11.16
N LEU A 47 7.76 12.01 -11.68
CA LEU A 47 8.73 11.11 -11.04
C LEU A 47 10.11 11.73 -10.79
N ARG A 48 10.48 12.79 -11.54
CA ARG A 48 11.77 13.49 -11.37
C ARG A 48 11.88 14.26 -10.06
N VAL A 49 10.75 14.62 -9.47
CA VAL A 49 10.68 15.49 -8.28
C VAL A 49 10.09 14.80 -7.06
N LEU A 50 9.71 13.52 -7.19
CA LEU A 50 9.10 12.76 -6.09
C LEU A 50 10.16 12.19 -5.15
N ASP A 51 9.94 12.37 -3.85
CA ASP A 51 10.69 11.72 -2.76
C ASP A 51 10.18 10.28 -2.52
N GLY A 52 8.94 10.02 -2.88
CA GLY A 52 8.31 8.71 -2.77
C GLY A 52 6.98 8.64 -3.53
N ALA A 53 6.47 7.44 -3.75
CA ALA A 53 5.23 7.22 -4.49
C ALA A 53 4.29 6.23 -3.80
N ILE A 54 3.00 6.41 -4.00
CA ILE A 54 1.97 5.42 -3.66
C ILE A 54 1.53 4.74 -4.96
N MET A 55 1.87 3.46 -5.12
CA MET A 55 1.45 2.67 -6.27
C MET A 55 0.07 2.07 -5.99
N VAL A 56 -0.96 2.64 -6.61
CA VAL A 56 -2.34 2.19 -6.40
C VAL A 56 -2.72 1.13 -7.44
N LEU A 57 -3.12 -0.05 -6.96
CA LEU A 57 -3.55 -1.18 -7.79
C LEU A 57 -5.00 -1.55 -7.48
N CYS A 58 -5.74 -2.02 -8.49
CA CYS A 58 -7.12 -2.46 -8.31
C CYS A 58 -7.17 -3.90 -7.79
N ALA A 59 -7.93 -4.16 -6.71
CA ALA A 59 -8.10 -5.50 -6.14
C ALA A 59 -8.69 -6.53 -7.14
N VAL A 60 -9.48 -6.05 -8.11
CA VAL A 60 -10.09 -6.89 -9.16
C VAL A 60 -9.25 -6.93 -10.43
N GLY A 61 -8.67 -5.78 -10.84
CA GLY A 61 -7.88 -5.66 -12.09
C GLY A 61 -6.44 -6.16 -11.96
N GLY A 62 -5.87 -6.10 -10.76
CA GLY A 62 -4.47 -6.48 -10.53
C GLY A 62 -3.46 -5.58 -11.25
N VAL A 63 -2.34 -6.17 -11.62
CA VAL A 63 -1.28 -5.52 -12.40
C VAL A 63 -1.66 -5.51 -13.87
N GLN A 64 -1.79 -4.32 -14.45
CA GLN A 64 -2.12 -4.07 -15.84
C GLN A 64 -0.90 -3.53 -16.61
N SER A 65 -1.02 -3.39 -17.94
CA SER A 65 0.06 -2.88 -18.80
C SER A 65 0.58 -1.51 -18.36
N GLN A 66 -0.32 -0.61 -17.94
CA GLN A 66 0.06 0.69 -17.38
C GLN A 66 0.92 0.56 -16.12
N SER A 67 0.56 -0.37 -15.22
CA SER A 67 1.32 -0.63 -14.00
C SER A 67 2.77 -1.03 -14.30
N VAL A 68 2.98 -1.84 -15.36
CA VAL A 68 4.32 -2.23 -15.81
C VAL A 68 5.13 -1.04 -16.32
N THR A 69 4.49 -0.16 -17.10
CA THR A 69 5.15 1.05 -17.62
C THR A 69 5.56 2.00 -16.50
N VAL A 70 4.63 2.28 -15.59
CA VAL A 70 4.90 3.16 -14.44
C VAL A 70 5.97 2.56 -13.51
N ASP A 71 5.95 1.24 -13.29
CA ASP A 71 6.97 0.55 -12.50
C ASP A 71 8.38 0.72 -13.09
N ARG A 72 8.51 0.54 -14.42
CA ARG A 72 9.80 0.77 -15.11
C ARG A 72 10.30 2.21 -14.94
N GLN A 73 9.40 3.18 -15.03
CA GLN A 73 9.74 4.58 -14.82
C GLN A 73 10.16 4.84 -13.37
N MET A 74 9.42 4.34 -12.37
CA MET A 74 9.80 4.45 -10.95
C MET A 74 11.17 3.83 -10.66
N LYS A 75 11.48 2.66 -11.24
CA LYS A 75 12.80 2.03 -11.13
C LYS A 75 13.89 2.89 -11.75
N ARG A 76 13.65 3.47 -12.94
CA ARG A 76 14.60 4.36 -13.63
C ARG A 76 14.94 5.61 -12.81
N TYR A 77 13.93 6.23 -12.20
CA TYR A 77 14.10 7.43 -11.38
C TYR A 77 14.43 7.13 -9.92
N ARG A 78 14.56 5.84 -9.55
CA ARG A 78 14.90 5.39 -8.20
C ARG A 78 13.95 5.91 -7.12
N VAL A 79 12.65 6.03 -7.44
CA VAL A 79 11.63 6.49 -6.50
C VAL A 79 11.23 5.35 -5.56
N PRO A 80 11.42 5.50 -4.23
CA PRO A 80 10.88 4.57 -3.26
C PRO A 80 9.35 4.57 -3.31
N ARG A 81 8.73 3.45 -2.98
CA ARG A 81 7.27 3.34 -3.07
C ARG A 81 6.68 2.44 -2.02
N ILE A 82 5.44 2.72 -1.70
CA ILE A 82 4.52 1.80 -1.04
C ILE A 82 3.45 1.39 -2.05
N ALA A 83 2.86 0.21 -1.87
CA ALA A 83 1.76 -0.25 -2.70
C ALA A 83 0.46 -0.23 -1.91
N PHE A 84 -0.63 0.15 -2.58
CA PHE A 84 -1.97 0.17 -2.01
C PHE A 84 -2.95 -0.55 -2.94
N ILE A 85 -3.51 -1.67 -2.48
CA ILE A 85 -4.57 -2.38 -3.18
C ILE A 85 -5.89 -1.71 -2.86
N ASN A 86 -6.44 -1.00 -3.84
CA ASN A 86 -7.70 -0.26 -3.73
C ASN A 86 -8.90 -1.08 -4.24
N LYS A 87 -10.09 -0.65 -3.88
CA LYS A 87 -11.37 -1.29 -4.27
C LYS A 87 -11.54 -2.70 -3.69
N MET A 88 -11.08 -2.89 -2.45
CA MET A 88 -11.27 -4.14 -1.71
C MET A 88 -12.74 -4.49 -1.47
N ASP A 89 -13.63 -3.52 -1.58
CA ASP A 89 -15.08 -3.64 -1.45
C ASP A 89 -15.80 -4.14 -2.72
N ARG A 90 -15.08 -4.37 -3.83
CA ARG A 90 -15.69 -4.85 -5.07
C ARG A 90 -15.76 -6.36 -5.14
N THR A 91 -16.84 -6.88 -5.70
CA THR A 91 -16.99 -8.31 -6.01
C THR A 91 -15.82 -8.79 -6.88
N GLY A 92 -15.20 -9.90 -6.49
CA GLY A 92 -14.02 -10.46 -7.14
C GLY A 92 -12.68 -9.83 -6.71
N ALA A 93 -12.67 -9.03 -5.64
CA ALA A 93 -11.43 -8.54 -5.02
C ALA A 93 -10.57 -9.70 -4.51
N ASP A 94 -9.32 -9.79 -4.98
CA ASP A 94 -8.36 -10.81 -4.59
C ASP A 94 -6.96 -10.18 -4.39
N PRO A 95 -6.66 -9.71 -3.16
CA PRO A 95 -5.39 -9.09 -2.85
C PRO A 95 -4.20 -10.05 -2.95
N GLN A 96 -4.41 -11.34 -2.74
CA GLN A 96 -3.35 -12.34 -2.85
C GLN A 96 -2.92 -12.54 -4.31
N ARG A 97 -3.86 -12.54 -5.23
CA ARG A 97 -3.57 -12.56 -6.67
C ARG A 97 -2.82 -11.29 -7.09
N VAL A 98 -3.24 -10.11 -6.61
CA VAL A 98 -2.56 -8.84 -6.92
C VAL A 98 -1.13 -8.85 -6.41
N ARG A 99 -0.90 -9.35 -5.18
CA ARG A 99 0.46 -9.53 -4.63
C ARG A 99 1.32 -10.45 -5.50
N ARG A 100 0.80 -11.61 -5.91
CA ARG A 100 1.52 -12.52 -6.83
C ARG A 100 1.85 -11.83 -8.15
N ASP A 101 0.88 -11.14 -8.74
CA ASP A 101 1.09 -10.37 -9.98
C ASP A 101 2.21 -9.32 -9.83
N MET A 102 2.31 -8.63 -8.69
CA MET A 102 3.38 -7.67 -8.42
C MET A 102 4.76 -8.36 -8.37
N ILE A 103 4.85 -9.52 -7.74
CA ILE A 103 6.10 -10.27 -7.64
C ILE A 103 6.49 -10.82 -9.03
N GLU A 104 5.57 -11.47 -9.73
CA GLU A 104 5.86 -12.17 -10.98
C GLU A 104 6.03 -11.21 -12.17
N LYS A 105 5.14 -10.21 -12.31
CA LYS A 105 5.11 -9.31 -13.47
C LYS A 105 6.01 -8.07 -13.31
N LEU A 106 6.19 -7.61 -12.07
CA LEU A 106 6.98 -6.40 -11.78
C LEU A 106 8.33 -6.72 -11.12
N ALA A 107 8.59 -7.97 -10.74
CA ALA A 107 9.79 -8.39 -10.01
C ALA A 107 10.05 -7.49 -8.77
N LEU A 108 9.01 -7.28 -7.95
CA LEU A 108 9.06 -6.50 -6.73
C LEU A 108 9.14 -7.41 -5.51
N ASN A 109 9.96 -7.01 -4.54
CA ASN A 109 9.95 -7.62 -3.22
C ASN A 109 8.81 -7.02 -2.38
N VAL A 110 7.63 -7.64 -2.46
CA VAL A 110 6.38 -7.14 -1.87
C VAL A 110 6.20 -7.70 -0.48
N VAL A 111 6.22 -6.85 0.53
CA VAL A 111 6.04 -7.22 1.94
C VAL A 111 4.66 -6.72 2.43
N PRO A 112 3.68 -7.61 2.62
CA PRO A 112 2.42 -7.23 3.24
C PRO A 112 2.65 -6.79 4.69
N ILE A 113 2.14 -5.60 5.04
CA ILE A 113 2.13 -5.11 6.41
C ILE A 113 0.73 -5.16 7.03
N GLN A 114 -0.24 -5.60 6.24
CA GLN A 114 -1.63 -5.76 6.63
C GLN A 114 -2.19 -7.07 6.07
N LEU A 115 -3.15 -7.65 6.79
CA LEU A 115 -3.98 -8.76 6.32
C LEU A 115 -5.43 -8.28 6.23
N ASN A 116 -6.15 -8.60 5.15
CA ASN A 116 -7.55 -8.21 4.98
C ASN A 116 -8.51 -9.01 5.87
N MET A 117 -9.53 -8.33 6.37
CA MET A 117 -10.70 -8.97 6.98
C MET A 117 -11.86 -8.94 5.96
N GLY A 118 -12.08 -10.09 5.31
CA GLY A 118 -13.02 -10.21 4.20
C GLY A 118 -12.51 -9.59 2.89
N ALA A 119 -13.32 -9.69 1.85
CA ALA A 119 -13.12 -9.07 0.54
C ALA A 119 -14.48 -8.92 -0.16
N GLY A 120 -14.62 -7.98 -1.09
CA GLY A 120 -15.90 -7.66 -1.69
C GLY A 120 -16.84 -7.02 -0.69
N GLU A 121 -18.08 -7.44 -0.66
CA GLU A 121 -19.09 -6.93 0.27
C GLU A 121 -18.73 -7.19 1.75
N ASP A 122 -17.97 -8.25 2.00
CA ASP A 122 -17.53 -8.64 3.35
C ASP A 122 -16.26 -7.90 3.81
N PHE A 123 -15.74 -6.96 3.04
CA PHE A 123 -14.56 -6.20 3.44
C PHE A 123 -14.90 -5.23 4.58
N THR A 124 -14.50 -5.59 5.80
CA THR A 124 -14.77 -4.82 7.01
C THR A 124 -13.58 -4.00 7.49
N GLY A 125 -12.37 -4.40 7.13
CA GLY A 125 -11.15 -3.73 7.58
C GLY A 125 -9.90 -4.56 7.34
N VAL A 126 -8.86 -4.24 8.09
CA VAL A 126 -7.56 -4.92 8.00
C VAL A 126 -7.03 -5.28 9.39
N ILE A 127 -6.12 -6.23 9.42
CA ILE A 127 -5.29 -6.54 10.59
C ILE A 127 -3.92 -5.93 10.32
N ASP A 128 -3.48 -5.06 11.18
CA ASP A 128 -2.14 -4.50 11.19
C ASP A 128 -1.15 -5.56 11.73
N LEU A 129 -0.24 -6.00 10.90
CA LEU A 129 0.72 -7.04 11.25
C LEU A 129 1.87 -6.53 12.13
N VAL A 130 2.04 -5.22 12.25
CA VAL A 130 3.03 -4.63 13.15
C VAL A 130 2.51 -4.62 14.59
N THR A 131 1.29 -4.14 14.80
CA THR A 131 0.68 -4.01 16.12
C THR A 131 -0.13 -5.23 16.54
N MET A 132 -0.43 -6.14 15.60
CA MET A 132 -1.32 -7.30 15.80
C MET A 132 -2.68 -6.90 16.34
N ARG A 133 -3.28 -5.90 15.72
CA ARG A 133 -4.63 -5.40 16.04
C ARG A 133 -5.47 -5.26 14.79
N THR A 134 -6.77 -5.37 14.95
CA THR A 134 -7.70 -5.04 13.86
C THR A 134 -7.87 -3.55 13.74
N ILE A 135 -8.07 -3.10 12.50
CA ILE A 135 -8.47 -1.75 12.14
C ILE A 135 -9.72 -1.87 11.29
N ALA A 136 -10.89 -1.64 11.91
CA ALA A 136 -12.18 -1.65 11.25
C ALA A 136 -12.64 -0.21 10.98
N PHE A 137 -13.45 -0.05 9.93
CA PHE A 137 -13.93 1.25 9.47
C PHE A 137 -15.44 1.25 9.55
N GLU A 138 -15.99 1.99 10.52
CA GLU A 138 -17.42 2.13 10.78
C GLU A 138 -17.94 3.50 10.31
N GLY A 139 -19.28 3.60 10.20
CA GLY A 139 -19.97 4.77 9.69
C GLY A 139 -20.27 4.67 8.20
N ASP A 140 -21.14 5.53 7.69
CA ASP A 140 -21.59 5.51 6.30
C ASP A 140 -20.45 5.80 5.30
N SER A 141 -19.46 6.56 5.74
CA SER A 141 -18.29 6.96 4.96
C SER A 141 -16.97 6.43 5.55
N GLY A 142 -16.99 5.38 6.38
CA GLY A 142 -15.79 4.79 6.98
C GLY A 142 -14.97 5.75 7.86
N GLU A 143 -15.61 6.80 8.37
CA GLU A 143 -14.98 7.90 9.09
C GLU A 143 -14.50 7.50 10.49
N LYS A 144 -15.15 6.48 11.10
CA LYS A 144 -14.81 6.02 12.44
C LYS A 144 -13.87 4.83 12.38
N VAL A 145 -12.64 5.06 12.76
CA VAL A 145 -11.62 4.01 12.88
C VAL A 145 -11.74 3.33 14.23
N VAL A 146 -12.01 2.04 14.22
CA VAL A 146 -12.12 1.19 15.43
C VAL A 146 -10.96 0.20 15.43
N ARG A 147 -10.18 0.23 16.51
CA ARG A 147 -9.11 -0.75 16.75
C ARG A 147 -9.57 -1.76 17.78
N GLY A 148 -9.27 -3.03 17.52
CA GLY A 148 -9.71 -4.12 18.39
C GLY A 148 -8.75 -5.30 18.40
N GLU A 149 -9.16 -6.34 19.07
CA GLU A 149 -8.46 -7.61 19.08
C GLU A 149 -8.76 -8.41 17.81
N ILE A 150 -7.84 -9.31 17.45
CA ILE A 150 -7.99 -10.15 16.26
C ILE A 150 -9.05 -11.22 16.55
N PRO A 151 -10.13 -11.32 15.74
CA PRO A 151 -11.12 -12.37 15.88
C PRO A 151 -10.48 -13.76 15.76
N PRO A 152 -10.98 -14.77 16.51
CA PRO A 152 -10.36 -16.11 16.55
C PRO A 152 -10.08 -16.73 15.18
N VAL A 153 -10.97 -16.52 14.20
CA VAL A 153 -10.83 -17.03 12.83
C VAL A 153 -9.61 -16.46 12.07
N TYR A 154 -9.13 -15.30 12.48
CA TYR A 154 -7.99 -14.63 11.84
C TYR A 154 -6.68 -14.73 12.62
N VAL A 155 -6.68 -15.28 13.85
CA VAL A 155 -5.48 -15.34 14.71
C VAL A 155 -4.36 -16.14 14.03
N GLU A 156 -4.62 -17.36 13.61
CA GLU A 156 -3.62 -18.21 12.94
C GLU A 156 -3.13 -17.61 11.62
N PRO A 157 -4.00 -17.17 10.69
CA PRO A 157 -3.57 -16.46 9.49
C PRO A 157 -2.74 -15.20 9.76
N ALA A 158 -3.09 -14.41 10.79
CA ALA A 158 -2.36 -13.21 11.15
C ALA A 158 -0.98 -13.50 11.73
N LEU A 159 -0.87 -14.50 12.59
CA LEU A 159 0.43 -14.95 13.13
C LEU A 159 1.36 -15.43 12.01
N LYS A 160 0.83 -16.21 11.08
CA LYS A 160 1.60 -16.67 9.91
C LYS A 160 2.04 -15.50 9.04
N ALA A 161 1.12 -14.58 8.70
CA ALA A 161 1.44 -13.40 7.89
C ALA A 161 2.46 -12.48 8.57
N ARG A 162 2.37 -12.32 9.91
CA ARG A 162 3.37 -11.58 10.68
C ARG A 162 4.74 -12.25 10.63
N ALA A 163 4.81 -13.57 10.80
CA ALA A 163 6.08 -14.31 10.70
C ALA A 163 6.72 -14.14 9.33
N GLU A 164 5.94 -14.27 8.24
CA GLU A 164 6.42 -14.03 6.87
C GLU A 164 6.90 -12.59 6.67
N MET A 165 6.22 -11.60 7.25
CA MET A 165 6.63 -10.19 7.20
C MET A 165 7.96 -9.98 7.92
N LEU A 166 8.09 -10.49 9.16
CA LEU A 166 9.30 -10.36 9.97
C LEU A 166 10.51 -11.04 9.31
N ASP A 167 10.31 -12.24 8.78
CA ASP A 167 11.34 -12.96 8.02
C ASP A 167 11.81 -12.14 6.82
N ALA A 168 10.88 -11.59 6.04
CA ALA A 168 11.19 -10.78 4.85
C ALA A 168 11.98 -9.50 5.17
N ILE A 169 11.71 -8.84 6.31
CA ILE A 169 12.39 -7.59 6.68
C ILE A 169 13.66 -7.82 7.51
N SER A 170 13.84 -8.99 8.12
CA SER A 170 15.03 -9.31 8.93
C SER A 170 16.33 -9.23 8.14
N MET A 171 16.28 -9.50 6.84
CA MET A 171 17.43 -9.40 5.93
C MET A 171 18.00 -7.98 5.83
N TYR A 172 17.31 -6.97 6.35
CA TYR A 172 17.70 -5.56 6.28
C TYR A 172 18.03 -4.95 7.65
N ASN A 173 18.06 -5.78 8.71
CA ASN A 173 18.37 -5.33 10.07
C ASN A 173 18.92 -6.51 10.90
N ASP A 174 20.21 -6.46 11.18
CA ASP A 174 20.92 -7.53 11.89
C ASP A 174 20.39 -7.75 13.30
N ASP A 175 20.05 -6.68 14.04
CA ASP A 175 19.48 -6.78 15.40
C ASP A 175 18.11 -7.47 15.39
N LEU A 176 17.28 -7.17 14.36
CA LEU A 176 16.00 -7.83 14.18
C LEU A 176 16.19 -9.31 13.84
N MET A 177 17.14 -9.63 12.98
CA MET A 177 17.49 -11.02 12.63
C MET A 177 17.94 -11.81 13.87
N GLU A 178 18.80 -11.23 14.71
CA GLU A 178 19.28 -11.85 15.93
C GLU A 178 18.12 -12.16 16.89
N LEU A 179 17.19 -11.20 17.09
CA LEU A 179 16.02 -11.41 17.94
C LEU A 179 15.13 -12.56 17.43
N LEU A 180 14.93 -12.66 16.11
CA LEU A 180 14.15 -13.75 15.52
C LEU A 180 14.83 -15.11 15.67
N MET A 181 16.15 -15.17 15.51
CA MET A 181 16.91 -16.43 15.73
C MET A 181 16.89 -16.92 17.17
N GLU A 182 16.72 -16.00 18.12
CA GLU A 182 16.65 -16.29 19.55
C GLU A 182 15.19 -16.47 20.04
N ASP A 183 14.18 -16.49 19.15
CA ASP A 183 12.74 -16.52 19.47
C ASP A 183 12.31 -15.42 20.46
N LYS A 184 12.99 -14.25 20.38
CA LYS A 184 12.68 -13.08 21.21
C LYS A 184 11.61 -12.20 20.56
N PRO A 185 10.79 -11.51 21.36
CA PRO A 185 9.78 -10.59 20.81
C PRO A 185 10.44 -9.38 20.16
N VAL A 186 9.94 -9.02 18.97
CA VAL A 186 10.38 -7.84 18.23
C VAL A 186 9.44 -6.68 18.53
N GLY A 187 10.01 -5.54 18.92
CA GLY A 187 9.26 -4.33 19.23
C GLY A 187 8.73 -3.61 17.97
N GLU A 188 7.56 -2.98 18.09
CA GLU A 188 6.90 -2.26 17.00
C GLU A 188 7.80 -1.16 16.37
N ALA A 189 8.54 -0.42 17.20
CA ALA A 189 9.42 0.65 16.74
C ALA A 189 10.51 0.12 15.79
N MET A 190 11.15 -1.00 16.14
CA MET A 190 12.16 -1.64 15.30
C MET A 190 11.59 -2.12 13.98
N ILE A 191 10.37 -2.71 13.99
CA ILE A 191 9.69 -3.14 12.78
C ILE A 191 9.43 -1.94 11.86
N HIS A 192 8.89 -0.85 12.39
CA HIS A 192 8.61 0.36 11.62
C HIS A 192 9.89 0.97 11.04
N GLU A 193 10.95 1.08 11.82
CA GLU A 193 12.24 1.61 11.37
C GLU A 193 12.82 0.76 10.24
N THR A 194 12.83 -0.56 10.41
CA THR A 194 13.32 -1.49 9.40
C THR A 194 12.52 -1.39 8.10
N ILE A 195 11.18 -1.39 8.17
CA ILE A 195 10.32 -1.21 7.00
C ILE A 195 10.62 0.12 6.31
N ALA A 196 10.75 1.21 7.08
CA ALA A 196 11.01 2.54 6.53
C ALA A 196 12.34 2.59 5.79
N LEU A 197 13.43 2.14 6.41
CA LEU A 197 14.77 2.11 5.81
C LEU A 197 14.84 1.23 4.57
N ALA A 198 14.31 0.01 4.63
CA ALA A 198 14.27 -0.91 3.50
C ALA A 198 13.41 -0.37 2.34
N THR A 199 12.33 0.38 2.64
CA THR A 199 11.51 1.05 1.63
C THR A 199 12.26 2.20 0.96
N ILE A 200 12.90 3.07 1.74
CA ILE A 200 13.69 4.20 1.23
C ILE A 200 14.85 3.70 0.36
N ASN A 201 15.50 2.62 0.75
CA ASN A 201 16.55 1.96 -0.02
C ASN A 201 16.02 1.23 -1.26
N ARG A 202 14.70 1.06 -1.38
CA ARG A 202 13.98 0.33 -2.45
C ARG A 202 14.20 -1.19 -2.43
N ASP A 203 14.56 -1.72 -1.30
CA ASP A 203 14.78 -3.15 -1.10
C ASP A 203 13.46 -3.91 -1.00
N ILE A 204 12.44 -3.26 -0.42
CA ILE A 204 11.07 -3.78 -0.29
C ILE A 204 10.02 -2.78 -0.80
N VAL A 205 8.83 -3.30 -1.04
CA VAL A 205 7.61 -2.52 -1.29
C VAL A 205 6.56 -2.94 -0.26
N PRO A 206 6.33 -2.12 0.78
CA PRO A 206 5.26 -2.38 1.75
C PRO A 206 3.90 -2.41 1.05
N LEU A 207 3.08 -3.40 1.36
CA LEU A 207 1.76 -3.57 0.77
C LEU A 207 0.67 -3.32 1.80
N MET A 208 -0.19 -2.37 1.47
CA MET A 208 -1.41 -2.01 2.21
C MET A 208 -2.63 -2.19 1.33
N MET A 209 -3.82 -2.14 1.93
CA MET A 209 -5.06 -2.34 1.18
C MET A 209 -6.24 -1.61 1.80
N GLY A 210 -7.25 -1.33 0.94
CA GLY A 210 -8.45 -0.64 1.38
C GLY A 210 -9.47 -0.41 0.27
N ALA A 211 -10.47 0.43 0.56
CA ALA A 211 -11.49 0.88 -0.35
C ALA A 211 -11.61 2.41 -0.23
N ALA A 212 -10.76 3.12 -0.97
CA ALA A 212 -10.57 4.58 -0.81
C ALA A 212 -11.86 5.37 -1.02
N PHE A 213 -12.72 4.97 -1.97
CA PHE A 213 -14.02 5.63 -2.20
C PHE A 213 -14.96 5.56 -0.99
N LYS A 214 -14.87 4.49 -0.21
CA LYS A 214 -15.59 4.30 1.05
C LYS A 214 -14.78 4.75 2.27
N ASN A 215 -13.68 5.47 2.04
CA ASN A 215 -12.77 5.93 3.09
C ASN A 215 -12.35 4.82 4.07
N LYS A 216 -12.17 3.59 3.57
CA LYS A 216 -11.73 2.44 4.36
C LYS A 216 -10.26 2.15 4.06
N GLY A 217 -9.38 2.26 5.05
CA GLY A 217 -7.96 1.94 4.94
C GLY A 217 -7.08 3.07 4.38
N VAL A 218 -7.62 4.29 4.24
CA VAL A 218 -6.85 5.48 3.83
C VAL A 218 -6.18 6.13 5.03
N GLN A 219 -6.78 6.01 6.20
CA GLN A 219 -6.30 6.52 7.49
C GLN A 219 -4.99 5.86 7.92
#